data_a37f113e770d4ca7dcf825160f26b95e
#
_entry.id   a37f113e770d4ca7dcf825160f26b95e
#
_cell.length_a   1.000
_cell.length_b   1.000
_cell.length_c   1.000
_cell.angle_alpha   90.00
_cell.angle_beta   90.00
_cell.angle_gamma   90.00
#
_symmetry.space_group_name_H-M   'P 1'
#
loop_
_entity.id
_entity.type
_entity.pdbx_description
1 polymer ?
#
loop_
_entity_poly.entity_id
_entity_poly.type
_entity_poly.pdbx_seq_one_letter_code
_entity_poly.pdbx_strand_id
1 'polypeptide(L)'
;GLYELVEKAEDVLEGLDLVREKKLMVRFMKLLANDDRMVTYGVEEVRKKLAIGAVDTLLLSTELDKELMHELVERAEETGANVELVTTDFEEGAQLKRAFGGVAAILRYRSKVHG
;
A
#
# COMPACT_ATOMS: atom_id res chain seq x y z
N GLY A 1 2.78 -13.75 -34.53
CA GLY A 1 3.21 -12.48 -35.09
C GLY A 1 3.49 -11.44 -34.03
N LEU A 2 3.72 -10.21 -34.47
CA LEU A 2 4.02 -9.08 -33.61
C LEU A 2 2.91 -8.81 -32.59
N TYR A 3 1.67 -9.02 -32.97
CA TYR A 3 0.52 -8.80 -32.08
C TYR A 3 0.50 -9.78 -30.93
N GLU A 4 0.82 -11.02 -31.17
CA GLU A 4 0.88 -12.03 -30.11
C GLU A 4 1.96 -11.72 -29.08
N LEU A 5 3.11 -11.21 -29.54
CA LEU A 5 4.19 -10.81 -28.66
C LEU A 5 3.79 -9.64 -27.76
N VAL A 6 3.08 -8.65 -28.31
CA VAL A 6 2.64 -7.49 -27.56
C VAL A 6 1.61 -7.90 -26.51
N GLU A 7 0.64 -8.73 -26.86
CA GLU A 7 -0.37 -9.23 -25.92
C GLU A 7 0.27 -10.01 -24.78
N LYS A 8 1.20 -10.87 -25.10
CA LYS A 8 1.91 -11.65 -24.08
C LYS A 8 2.73 -10.75 -23.15
N ALA A 9 3.32 -9.69 -23.69
CA ALA A 9 4.10 -8.75 -22.90
C ALA A 9 3.19 -7.97 -21.93
N GLU A 10 2.01 -7.58 -22.37
CA GLU A 10 1.03 -6.89 -21.50
C GLU A 10 0.54 -7.81 -20.40
N ASP A 11 0.20 -9.05 -20.70
CA ASP A 11 -0.23 -10.04 -19.72
C ASP A 11 0.86 -10.29 -18.67
N VAL A 12 2.12 -10.37 -19.10
CA VAL A 12 3.26 -10.58 -18.20
C VAL A 12 3.42 -9.36 -17.29
N LEU A 13 3.30 -8.14 -17.82
CA LEU A 13 3.42 -6.92 -17.02
C LEU A 13 2.31 -6.81 -15.99
N GLU A 14 1.06 -7.13 -16.36
CA GLU A 14 -0.06 -7.15 -15.41
C GLU A 14 0.17 -8.19 -14.32
N GLY A 15 0.64 -9.37 -14.68
CA GLY A 15 0.96 -10.42 -13.73
C GLY A 15 2.07 -10.00 -12.76
N LEU A 16 3.09 -9.29 -13.25
CA LEU A 16 4.17 -8.78 -12.41
C LEU A 16 3.67 -7.73 -11.43
N ASP A 17 2.77 -6.85 -11.86
CA ASP A 17 2.19 -5.84 -10.97
C ASP A 17 1.39 -6.50 -9.84
N LEU A 18 0.57 -7.51 -10.14
CA LEU A 18 -0.18 -8.24 -9.12
C LEU A 18 0.74 -8.98 -8.16
N VAL A 19 1.81 -9.58 -8.67
CA VAL A 19 2.80 -10.26 -7.83
C VAL A 19 3.45 -9.26 -6.88
N ARG A 20 3.80 -8.08 -7.37
CA ARG A 20 4.40 -7.02 -6.55
C ARG A 20 3.43 -6.56 -5.47
N GLU A 21 2.17 -6.30 -5.84
CA GLU A 21 1.14 -5.88 -4.89
C GLU A 21 0.93 -6.95 -3.81
N LYS A 22 0.86 -8.20 -4.21
CA LYS A 22 0.69 -9.30 -3.27
C LYS A 22 1.86 -9.41 -2.30
N LYS A 23 3.10 -9.29 -2.79
CA LYS A 23 4.28 -9.31 -1.93
C LYS A 23 4.26 -8.18 -0.90
N LEU A 24 3.84 -7.00 -1.31
CA LEU A 24 3.73 -5.86 -0.41
C LEU A 24 2.68 -6.11 0.67
N MET A 25 1.52 -6.63 0.30
CA MET A 25 0.47 -6.92 1.26
C MET A 25 0.87 -8.05 2.20
N VAL A 26 1.52 -9.08 1.71
CA VAL A 26 2.02 -10.18 2.55
C VAL A 26 3.05 -9.65 3.54
N ARG A 27 3.96 -8.77 3.09
CA ARG A 27 4.94 -8.13 3.97
C ARG A 27 4.24 -7.31 5.05
N PHE A 28 3.25 -6.52 4.68
CA PHE A 28 2.47 -5.73 5.63
C PHE A 28 1.81 -6.62 6.68
N MET A 29 1.14 -7.68 6.23
CA MET A 29 0.44 -8.59 7.14
C MET A 29 1.37 -9.35 8.08
N LYS A 30 2.54 -9.76 7.57
CA LYS A 30 3.56 -10.40 8.40
C LYS A 30 4.08 -9.46 9.48
N LEU A 31 4.34 -8.21 9.11
CA LEU A 31 4.78 -7.20 10.07
C LEU A 31 3.69 -6.92 11.10
N LEU A 32 2.45 -6.82 10.65
CA LEU A 32 1.31 -6.62 11.56
C LEU A 32 1.20 -7.73 12.58
N ALA A 33 1.45 -8.97 12.18
CA ALA A 33 1.37 -10.13 13.06
C ALA A 33 2.58 -10.28 13.98
N ASN A 34 3.78 -9.95 13.50
CA ASN A 34 5.04 -10.25 14.20
C ASN A 34 5.77 -9.04 14.76
N ASP A 35 5.56 -7.86 14.17
CA ASP A 35 6.23 -6.64 14.59
C ASP A 35 5.33 -5.45 14.24
N ASP A 36 4.22 -5.35 14.94
CA ASP A 36 3.16 -4.39 14.65
C ASP A 36 3.58 -2.92 14.81
N ARG A 37 4.74 -2.66 15.43
CA ARG A 37 5.28 -1.30 15.51
C ARG A 37 5.86 -0.80 14.19
N MET A 38 6.06 -1.71 13.24
CA MET A 38 6.58 -1.36 11.91
C MET A 38 5.49 -1.03 10.90
N VAL A 39 4.23 -1.12 11.29
CA VAL A 39 3.10 -0.87 10.40
C VAL A 39 2.04 -0.03 11.08
N THR A 40 1.20 0.59 10.25
CA THR A 40 0.00 1.27 10.73
C THR A 40 -1.07 1.15 9.65
N TYR A 41 -2.31 1.35 10.02
CA TYR A 41 -3.44 1.31 9.08
C TYR A 41 -4.55 2.24 9.54
N GLY A 42 -5.46 2.54 8.62
CA GLY A 42 -6.54 3.49 8.87
C GLY A 42 -6.10 4.91 8.57
N VAL A 43 -7.03 5.73 8.13
CA VAL A 43 -6.76 7.08 7.65
C VAL A 43 -6.07 7.94 8.70
N GLU A 44 -6.60 7.95 9.92
CA GLU A 44 -6.10 8.83 10.97
C GLU A 44 -4.68 8.47 11.40
N GLU A 45 -4.41 7.19 11.63
CA GLU A 45 -3.08 6.74 12.05
C GLU A 45 -2.04 6.95 10.95
N VAL A 46 -2.41 6.69 9.71
CA VAL A 46 -1.52 6.91 8.57
C VAL A 46 -1.20 8.39 8.42
N ARG A 47 -2.20 9.28 8.57
CA ARG A 47 -1.96 10.72 8.53
C ARG A 47 -0.92 11.15 9.57
N LYS A 48 -1.05 10.64 10.79
CA LYS A 48 -0.10 10.95 11.87
C LYS A 48 1.32 10.53 11.51
N LYS A 49 1.48 9.34 10.96
CA LYS A 49 2.80 8.82 10.57
C LYS A 49 3.38 9.55 9.37
N LEU A 50 2.53 9.94 8.42
CA LEU A 50 2.98 10.77 7.29
C LEU A 50 3.45 12.13 7.76
N ALA A 51 2.75 12.73 8.73
CA ALA A 51 3.09 14.04 9.25
C ALA A 51 4.47 14.09 9.88
N ILE A 52 4.92 13.01 10.51
CA ILE A 52 6.25 12.93 11.13
C ILE A 52 7.31 12.29 10.23
N GLY A 53 6.96 12.01 8.98
CA GLY A 53 7.91 11.42 8.03
C GLY A 53 8.31 10.00 8.35
N ALA A 54 7.47 9.26 9.05
CA ALA A 54 7.78 7.89 9.50
C ALA A 54 7.43 6.80 8.49
N VAL A 55 6.78 7.15 7.39
CA VAL A 55 6.30 6.16 6.42
C VAL A 55 7.34 5.85 5.36
N ASP A 56 7.65 4.57 5.20
CA ASP A 56 8.49 4.08 4.10
C ASP A 56 7.65 3.83 2.85
N THR A 57 6.56 3.08 3.00
CA THR A 57 5.67 2.73 1.88
C THR A 57 4.22 2.91 2.30
N LEU A 58 3.50 3.71 1.53
CA LEU A 58 2.07 3.93 1.71
C LEU A 58 1.30 3.00 0.77
N LEU A 59 0.41 2.20 1.35
CA LEU A 59 -0.43 1.26 0.60
C LEU A 59 -1.85 1.81 0.53
N LEU A 60 -2.33 2.08 -0.67
CA LEU A 60 -3.67 2.64 -0.90
C LEU A 60 -4.48 1.73 -1.80
N SER A 61 -5.71 1.41 -1.39
CA SER A 61 -6.63 0.67 -2.23
C SER A 61 -7.05 1.52 -3.42
N THR A 62 -7.14 0.90 -4.59
CA THR A 62 -7.66 1.58 -5.78
C THR A 62 -9.14 1.96 -5.62
N GLU A 63 -9.82 1.37 -4.64
CA GLU A 63 -11.23 1.67 -4.33
C GLU A 63 -11.41 2.83 -3.34
N LEU A 64 -10.31 3.43 -2.91
CA LEU A 64 -10.34 4.56 -1.98
C LEU A 64 -10.94 5.80 -2.66
N ASP A 65 -11.60 6.64 -1.87
CA ASP A 65 -12.11 7.92 -2.35
C ASP A 65 -10.98 8.74 -2.99
N LYS A 66 -11.26 9.34 -4.14
CA LYS A 66 -10.24 10.04 -4.93
C LYS A 66 -9.64 11.25 -4.22
N GLU A 67 -10.46 12.00 -3.51
CA GLU A 67 -9.97 13.17 -2.78
C GLU A 67 -9.05 12.76 -1.64
N LEU A 68 -9.43 11.72 -0.91
CA LEU A 68 -8.60 11.19 0.17
C LEU A 68 -7.30 10.59 -0.38
N MET A 69 -7.39 9.85 -1.47
CA MET A 69 -6.21 9.31 -2.14
C MET A 69 -5.24 10.43 -2.52
N HIS A 70 -5.76 11.49 -3.14
CA HIS A 70 -4.95 12.63 -3.57
C HIS A 70 -4.26 13.29 -2.38
N GLU A 71 -4.98 13.51 -1.29
CA GLU A 71 -4.42 14.07 -0.06
C GLU A 71 -3.27 13.24 0.47
N LEU A 72 -3.48 11.92 0.58
CA LEU A 72 -2.48 11.03 1.16
C LEU A 72 -1.24 10.88 0.25
N VAL A 73 -1.45 10.85 -1.06
CA VAL A 73 -0.34 10.83 -2.02
C VAL A 73 0.51 12.08 -1.90
N GLU A 74 -0.11 13.25 -1.82
CA GLU A 74 0.63 14.52 -1.66
C GLU A 74 1.46 14.51 -0.39
N ARG A 75 0.88 14.07 0.72
CA ARG A 75 1.60 13.98 1.99
C ARG A 75 2.77 13.02 1.93
N ALA A 76 2.59 11.88 1.26
CA ALA A 76 3.65 10.91 1.08
C ALA A 76 4.79 11.48 0.24
N GLU A 77 4.47 12.16 -0.85
CA GLU A 77 5.47 12.79 -1.71
C GLU A 77 6.29 13.84 -0.97
N GLU A 78 5.65 14.62 -0.12
CA GLU A 78 6.33 15.64 0.69
C GLU A 78 7.41 15.06 1.60
N THR A 79 7.23 13.84 2.06
CA THR A 79 8.17 13.18 2.98
C THR A 79 9.04 12.13 2.30
N GLY A 80 8.90 11.96 0.98
CA GLY A 80 9.67 10.98 0.24
C GLY A 80 9.25 9.54 0.44
N ALA A 81 8.03 9.31 0.91
CA ALA A 81 7.49 7.96 1.05
C ALA A 81 7.11 7.38 -0.31
N ASN A 82 7.29 6.07 -0.47
CA ASN A 82 6.83 5.37 -1.67
C ASN A 82 5.33 5.17 -1.59
N VAL A 83 4.64 5.31 -2.72
CA VAL A 83 3.19 5.10 -2.80
C VAL A 83 2.93 3.90 -3.69
N GLU A 84 2.17 2.94 -3.19
CA GLU A 84 1.77 1.76 -3.95
C GLU A 84 0.27 1.63 -3.94
N LEU A 85 -0.31 1.54 -5.14
CA LEU A 85 -1.75 1.31 -5.29
C LEU A 85 -2.01 -0.19 -5.29
N VAL A 86 -3.00 -0.62 -4.54
CA VAL A 86 -3.32 -2.04 -4.36
C VAL A 86 -4.73 -2.29 -4.86
N THR A 87 -4.88 -3.17 -5.85
CA THR A 87 -6.19 -3.52 -6.39
C THR A 87 -6.92 -4.51 -5.49
N THR A 88 -8.22 -4.63 -5.67
CA THR A 88 -9.04 -5.60 -4.94
C THR A 88 -9.17 -6.92 -5.69
N ASP A 89 -8.35 -7.12 -6.72
CA ASP A 89 -8.42 -8.32 -7.58
C ASP A 89 -7.84 -9.57 -6.95
N PHE A 90 -7.20 -9.44 -5.78
CA PHE A 90 -6.67 -10.58 -5.04
C PHE A 90 -7.06 -10.46 -3.57
N GLU A 91 -6.96 -11.56 -2.83
CA GLU A 91 -7.51 -11.67 -1.46
C GLU A 91 -6.95 -10.61 -0.51
N GLU A 92 -5.63 -10.44 -0.47
CA GLU A 92 -5.00 -9.48 0.44
C GLU A 92 -5.36 -8.04 0.10
N GLY A 93 -5.51 -7.73 -1.19
CA GLY A 93 -5.95 -6.40 -1.62
C GLY A 93 -7.39 -6.12 -1.23
N ALA A 94 -8.25 -7.12 -1.34
CA ALA A 94 -9.63 -7.00 -0.87
C ALA A 94 -9.69 -6.79 0.64
N GLN A 95 -8.81 -7.44 1.39
CA GLN A 95 -8.70 -7.26 2.84
C GLN A 95 -8.24 -5.85 3.19
N LEU A 96 -7.31 -5.28 2.43
CA LEU A 96 -6.89 -3.89 2.64
C LEU A 96 -8.11 -2.96 2.63
N LYS A 97 -8.98 -3.12 1.66
CA LYS A 97 -10.18 -2.30 1.56
C LYS A 97 -11.17 -2.57 2.69
N ARG A 98 -11.46 -3.83 2.98
CA ARG A 98 -12.49 -4.19 3.97
C ARG A 98 -12.05 -4.08 5.41
N ALA A 99 -10.85 -4.59 5.70
CA ALA A 99 -10.38 -4.69 7.09
C ALA A 99 -9.59 -3.47 7.56
N PHE A 100 -8.91 -2.79 6.65
CA PHE A 100 -8.01 -1.69 6.98
C PHE A 100 -8.46 -0.33 6.46
N GLY A 101 -9.67 -0.24 5.97
CA GLY A 101 -10.22 1.02 5.46
C GLY A 101 -9.58 1.53 4.19
N GLY A 102 -8.85 0.69 3.48
CA GLY A 102 -8.20 1.04 2.23
C GLY A 102 -6.88 1.77 2.36
N VAL A 103 -6.39 1.97 3.58
CA VAL A 103 -5.17 2.75 3.84
C VAL A 103 -4.29 2.02 4.84
N ALA A 104 -3.04 1.78 4.46
CA ALA A 104 -2.06 1.14 5.35
C ALA A 104 -0.67 1.70 5.03
N ALA A 105 0.26 1.51 5.93
CA ALA A 105 1.63 1.97 5.72
C ALA A 105 2.63 1.06 6.41
N ILE A 106 3.78 0.89 5.76
CA ILE A 106 4.95 0.23 6.33
C ILE A 106 5.88 1.36 6.75
N LEU A 107 6.34 1.33 7.99
CA LEU A 107 7.12 2.42 8.56
C LEU A 107 8.62 2.25 8.32
N ARG A 108 9.36 3.36 8.40
CA ARG A 108 10.83 3.38 8.25
C ARG A 108 11.52 2.84 9.50
N TYR A 109 10.86 2.98 10.64
CA TYR A 109 11.38 2.57 11.94
C TYR A 109 10.20 2.20 12.84
N ARG A 110 10.50 1.50 13.91
CA ARG A 110 9.45 1.08 14.85
C ARG A 110 8.83 2.28 15.54
N SER A 111 7.51 2.29 15.59
CA SER A 111 6.77 3.30 16.32
C SER A 111 7.02 3.12 17.82
N LYS A 112 7.22 4.24 18.53
CA LYS A 112 7.42 4.20 19.98
C LYS A 112 6.13 3.85 20.72
N VAL A 113 5.01 4.19 20.14
CA VAL A 113 3.69 4.00 20.74
C VAL A 113 2.83 3.22 19.76
N HIS A 114 2.15 2.20 20.26
CA HIS A 114 1.13 1.50 19.51
C HIS A 114 0.00 2.45 19.18
N GLY A 115 -0.30 2.55 17.92
CA GLY A 115 -1.38 3.45 17.68
C GLY A 115 -1.94 3.35 16.36
#